data_a0985d048aa784f9985d03d9048d897a
#
_entry.id   a0985d048aa784f9985d03d9048d897a
#
_cell.length_a   1.000
_cell.length_b   1.000
_cell.length_c   1.000
_cell.angle_alpha   90.00
_cell.angle_beta   90.00
_cell.angle_gamma   90.00
#
_symmetry.space_group_name_H-M   'P 1'
#
loop_
_entity.id
_entity.type
_entity.pdbx_description
1 polymer ?
#
loop_
_entity_poly.entity_id
_entity_poly.type
_entity_poly.pdbx_seq_one_letter_code
_entity_poly.pdbx_strand_id
1 'polypeptide(L)'
;AERARAASAGEEPNFVPLVQSWGGVSLIYRKRLQDSPAYRLNHEEVQKALEEGINFVECMNPAEAVPDEFNAVKALIFERLNYDADTGKFDSTGEMVEFPARTVCVAAGTSPNVIYEKEKPGTFKMDEWRQFFQPFRLEKNGDGKFHAVECQKGETGFFTSYEHDGKFISYYGDNHPKYAGNVVKAMASAKHGYKHVVELFGFESGLQPATTAQEVHAEVSTPSKFDELVSTLDEQLLAFVVKVERLTSTIVDVVVKAPLQARKFEPGQFYRLQNFESSAPVVDGVRLMMEGLALTGAWVDEEKGLLSMIVLEMGTSSRLCSLLKVGEEVLVMGPTGSATEIPENETVLLAGGGLGNAVLFSIARELREKKNHVLYFAGYKNGADLFKREEIENATDQVIWATDYGVEIEPNRPQDAHHRGNIVQAMVAYAEGKLGDTKVDLKDVDRIIAIGSDRMMNGVREARHSALQPFLKPNHVAIGSINSPMQCMMKEVCAQCLQRHVNPHTGEEFFVFSCFNQDQHLDFVDFKNLNERLKANSIQEKLTNMWLDRAFGRDEFKKLYGQAR
;
A
#
# COMPACT_ATOMS: atom_id res chain seq x y z
N ALA A 1 34.79 13.89 4.08
CA ALA A 1 35.90 14.76 3.62
C ALA A 1 35.39 16.20 3.41
N GLU A 2 34.38 16.45 2.54
CA GLU A 2 33.91 17.80 2.21
C GLU A 2 33.36 18.56 3.43
N ARG A 3 32.52 17.93 4.26
CA ARG A 3 32.03 18.58 5.50
C ARG A 3 33.15 18.98 6.45
N ALA A 4 34.21 18.16 6.56
CA ALA A 4 35.37 18.50 7.39
C ALA A 4 36.20 19.65 6.77
N ARG A 5 36.35 19.68 5.44
CA ARG A 5 37.00 20.78 4.71
C ARG A 5 36.27 22.11 4.94
N ALA A 6 34.96 22.11 4.69
CA ALA A 6 34.11 23.29 4.82
C ALA A 6 34.12 23.83 6.26
N ALA A 7 33.95 22.93 7.25
CA ALA A 7 34.01 23.32 8.66
C ALA A 7 35.36 23.94 9.05
N SER A 8 36.47 23.40 8.53
CA SER A 8 37.81 23.93 8.77
C SER A 8 38.04 25.30 8.10
N ALA A 9 37.33 25.58 7.00
CA ALA A 9 37.41 26.81 6.26
C ALA A 9 36.36 27.87 6.71
N GLY A 10 35.43 27.49 7.57
CA GLY A 10 34.29 28.35 7.94
C GLY A 10 33.30 28.54 6.79
N GLU A 11 33.21 27.58 5.87
CA GLU A 11 32.36 27.61 4.67
C GLU A 11 31.22 26.63 4.79
N GLU A 12 30.17 26.80 3.98
CA GLU A 12 29.16 25.76 3.76
C GLU A 12 29.71 24.65 2.87
N PRO A 13 29.36 23.37 3.12
CA PRO A 13 29.84 22.26 2.31
C PRO A 13 29.24 22.30 0.90
N ASN A 14 30.07 22.16 -0.12
CA ASN A 14 29.67 22.08 -1.52
C ASN A 14 29.83 20.65 -2.07
N PHE A 15 28.73 19.95 -2.26
CA PHE A 15 28.71 18.58 -2.77
C PHE A 15 28.56 18.48 -4.29
N VAL A 16 28.31 19.58 -5.01
CA VAL A 16 28.10 19.58 -6.46
C VAL A 16 29.24 18.91 -7.23
N PRO A 17 30.53 19.26 -7.01
CA PRO A 17 31.61 18.59 -7.73
C PRO A 17 31.72 17.10 -7.44
N LEU A 18 31.38 16.68 -6.22
CA LEU A 18 31.37 15.28 -5.82
C LEU A 18 30.25 14.50 -6.53
N VAL A 19 29.03 15.03 -6.52
CA VAL A 19 27.87 14.43 -7.20
C VAL A 19 28.13 14.33 -8.70
N GLN A 20 28.67 15.37 -9.31
CA GLN A 20 29.02 15.35 -10.73
C GLN A 20 30.11 14.31 -11.05
N SER A 21 31.08 14.09 -10.16
CA SER A 21 32.10 13.07 -10.34
C SER A 21 31.52 11.64 -10.33
N TRP A 22 30.33 11.46 -9.78
CA TRP A 22 29.59 10.18 -9.78
C TRP A 22 28.64 10.02 -10.97
N GLY A 23 28.58 11.00 -11.86
CA GLY A 23 27.70 11.01 -13.03
C GLY A 23 26.64 12.11 -13.00
N GLY A 24 26.46 12.77 -11.85
CA GLY A 24 25.52 13.88 -11.70
C GLY A 24 24.06 13.48 -11.66
N VAL A 25 23.20 14.49 -11.77
CA VAL A 25 21.74 14.35 -11.88
C VAL A 25 21.28 15.13 -13.11
N SER A 26 20.45 14.51 -13.94
CA SER A 26 19.89 15.17 -15.11
C SER A 26 18.36 15.08 -15.09
N LEU A 27 17.70 16.22 -15.29
CA LEU A 27 16.27 16.30 -15.55
C LEU A 27 16.09 16.33 -17.08
N ILE A 28 15.53 15.26 -17.63
CA ILE A 28 15.32 15.11 -19.06
C ILE A 28 13.86 15.40 -19.39
N TYR A 29 13.62 16.33 -20.28
CA TYR A 29 12.29 16.82 -20.60
C TYR A 29 12.01 16.78 -22.11
N ARG A 30 10.81 16.29 -22.49
CA ARG A 30 10.43 16.15 -23.90
C ARG A 30 10.16 17.46 -24.65
N LYS A 31 10.06 18.57 -23.92
CA LYS A 31 9.89 19.91 -24.47
C LYS A 31 11.07 20.78 -24.05
N ARG A 32 11.01 22.09 -24.34
CA ARG A 32 12.00 23.04 -23.83
C ARG A 32 11.66 23.40 -22.38
N LEU A 33 12.64 23.81 -21.61
CA LEU A 33 12.47 24.24 -20.22
C LEU A 33 11.44 25.37 -20.09
N GLN A 34 11.47 26.34 -21.02
CA GLN A 34 10.51 27.43 -21.05
C GLN A 34 9.05 27.01 -21.31
N ASP A 35 8.83 25.82 -21.87
CA ASP A 35 7.51 25.24 -22.11
C ASP A 35 7.01 24.46 -20.88
N SER A 36 7.89 24.25 -19.89
CA SER A 36 7.54 23.58 -18.63
C SER A 36 6.65 24.49 -17.79
N PRO A 37 5.60 23.96 -17.15
CA PRO A 37 4.84 24.71 -16.14
C PRO A 37 5.73 25.26 -15.01
N ALA A 38 6.76 24.52 -14.60
CA ALA A 38 7.70 24.94 -13.55
C ALA A 38 8.46 26.23 -13.91
N TYR A 39 8.82 26.43 -15.17
CA TYR A 39 9.55 27.61 -15.61
C TYR A 39 8.79 28.92 -15.32
N ARG A 40 7.47 28.91 -15.45
CA ARG A 40 6.64 30.10 -15.22
C ARG A 40 6.08 30.20 -13.81
N LEU A 41 5.87 29.07 -13.15
CA LEU A 41 5.15 29.02 -11.88
C LEU A 41 6.07 28.78 -10.67
N ASN A 42 7.23 28.15 -10.90
CA ASN A 42 8.17 27.73 -9.86
C ASN A 42 9.61 28.03 -10.31
N HIS A 43 9.87 29.20 -10.84
CA HIS A 43 11.18 29.59 -11.37
C HIS A 43 12.29 29.55 -10.32
N GLU A 44 11.96 29.81 -9.04
CA GLU A 44 12.91 29.72 -7.93
C GLU A 44 13.42 28.27 -7.74
N GLU A 45 12.57 27.29 -7.93
CA GLU A 45 12.94 25.87 -7.86
C GLU A 45 13.85 25.46 -9.02
N VAL A 46 13.59 25.99 -10.21
CA VAL A 46 14.46 25.77 -11.38
C VAL A 46 15.83 26.38 -11.13
N GLN A 47 15.88 27.59 -10.57
CA GLN A 47 17.15 28.25 -10.23
C GLN A 47 17.93 27.42 -9.20
N LYS A 48 17.29 26.99 -8.12
CA LYS A 48 17.92 26.15 -7.08
C LYS A 48 18.42 24.83 -7.64
N ALA A 49 17.64 24.18 -8.50
CA ALA A 49 18.07 22.94 -9.15
C ALA A 49 19.37 23.14 -9.96
N LEU A 50 19.51 24.27 -10.67
CA LEU A 50 20.75 24.62 -11.38
C LEU A 50 21.89 24.92 -10.41
N GLU A 51 21.63 25.65 -9.31
CA GLU A 51 22.62 25.93 -8.26
C GLU A 51 23.13 24.65 -7.58
N GLU A 52 22.27 23.65 -7.44
CA GLU A 52 22.62 22.31 -6.93
C GLU A 52 23.28 21.40 -7.98
N GLY A 53 23.51 21.89 -9.19
CA GLY A 53 24.23 21.20 -10.25
C GLY A 53 23.38 20.15 -10.99
N ILE A 54 22.05 20.27 -10.97
CA ILE A 54 21.17 19.45 -11.79
C ILE A 54 21.23 19.95 -13.23
N ASN A 55 21.48 19.04 -14.18
CA ASN A 55 21.49 19.35 -15.60
C ASN A 55 20.08 19.26 -16.17
N PHE A 56 19.69 20.24 -17.00
CA PHE A 56 18.46 20.18 -17.79
C PHE A 56 18.78 19.76 -19.21
N VAL A 57 18.11 18.73 -19.70
CA VAL A 57 18.22 18.22 -21.07
C VAL A 57 16.86 18.31 -21.72
N GLU A 58 16.78 19.13 -22.76
CA GLU A 58 15.53 19.49 -23.43
C GLU A 58 15.29 18.64 -24.70
N CYS A 59 14.04 18.60 -25.15
CA CYS A 59 13.62 18.01 -26.42
C CYS A 59 14.00 16.52 -26.54
N MET A 60 13.84 15.75 -25.45
CA MET A 60 14.17 14.34 -25.40
C MET A 60 12.93 13.52 -25.05
N ASN A 61 12.49 12.67 -25.97
CA ASN A 61 11.36 11.78 -25.77
C ASN A 61 11.85 10.39 -25.34
N PRO A 62 11.43 9.84 -24.18
CA PRO A 62 11.89 8.54 -23.73
C PRO A 62 11.44 7.44 -24.67
N ALA A 63 12.36 6.56 -25.08
CA ALA A 63 12.11 5.47 -26.00
C ALA A 63 12.30 4.10 -25.35
N GLU A 64 13.41 3.88 -24.64
CA GLU A 64 13.75 2.55 -24.13
C GLU A 64 14.57 2.65 -22.84
N ALA A 65 14.37 1.68 -21.94
CA ALA A 65 15.23 1.46 -20.77
C ALA A 65 16.16 0.27 -21.04
N VAL A 66 17.48 0.50 -20.99
CA VAL A 66 18.49 -0.52 -21.25
C VAL A 66 18.87 -1.19 -19.93
N PRO A 67 18.68 -2.51 -19.80
CA PRO A 67 19.11 -3.25 -18.62
C PRO A 67 20.60 -3.60 -18.64
N ASP A 68 21.18 -3.80 -17.47
CA ASP A 68 22.48 -4.45 -17.31
C ASP A 68 22.36 -5.99 -17.22
N GLU A 69 23.45 -6.67 -16.96
CA GLU A 69 23.51 -8.13 -16.80
C GLU A 69 22.68 -8.67 -15.60
N PHE A 70 22.30 -7.78 -14.68
CA PHE A 70 21.48 -8.08 -13.50
C PHE A 70 20.02 -7.64 -13.64
N ASN A 71 19.57 -7.20 -14.83
CA ASN A 71 18.28 -6.58 -15.10
C ASN A 71 18.01 -5.28 -14.31
N ALA A 72 19.08 -4.62 -13.84
CA ALA A 72 18.98 -3.26 -13.31
C ALA A 72 19.20 -2.24 -14.43
N VAL A 73 18.67 -1.02 -14.27
CA VAL A 73 18.85 0.01 -15.29
C VAL A 73 20.33 0.37 -15.45
N LYS A 74 20.81 0.33 -16.69
CA LYS A 74 22.14 0.74 -17.11
C LYS A 74 22.11 2.10 -17.81
N ALA A 75 21.08 2.33 -18.63
CA ALA A 75 20.91 3.54 -19.39
C ALA A 75 19.45 3.72 -19.80
N LEU A 76 19.11 4.94 -20.22
CA LEU A 76 17.88 5.23 -20.96
C LEU A 76 18.23 5.71 -22.37
N ILE A 77 17.47 5.28 -23.36
CA ILE A 77 17.53 5.79 -24.74
C ILE A 77 16.39 6.77 -24.91
N PHE A 78 16.72 7.92 -25.45
CA PHE A 78 15.79 8.98 -25.81
C PHE A 78 15.89 9.29 -27.28
N GLU A 79 14.75 9.61 -27.89
CA GLU A 79 14.71 10.20 -29.21
C GLU A 79 14.82 11.72 -29.08
N ARG A 80 15.74 12.33 -29.83
CA ARG A 80 15.86 13.78 -29.93
C ARG A 80 14.69 14.35 -30.73
N LEU A 81 14.04 15.37 -30.22
CA LEU A 81 12.99 16.11 -30.90
C LEU A 81 13.51 17.44 -31.43
N ASN A 82 13.03 17.88 -32.57
CA ASN A 82 13.24 19.20 -33.12
C ASN A 82 12.02 20.08 -32.82
N TYR A 83 12.26 21.28 -32.29
CA TYR A 83 11.20 22.26 -32.09
C TYR A 83 11.10 23.19 -33.31
N ASP A 84 9.95 23.17 -33.95
CA ASP A 84 9.60 24.11 -35.03
C ASP A 84 8.96 25.37 -34.40
N ALA A 85 9.64 26.51 -34.50
CA ALA A 85 9.19 27.77 -33.94
C ALA A 85 7.96 28.36 -34.69
N ASP A 86 7.78 28.02 -35.94
CA ASP A 86 6.68 28.55 -36.76
C ASP A 86 5.36 27.84 -36.45
N THR A 87 5.42 26.53 -36.19
CA THR A 87 4.24 25.71 -35.88
C THR A 87 4.03 25.43 -34.38
N GLY A 88 5.06 25.65 -33.58
CA GLY A 88 5.05 25.31 -32.15
C GLY A 88 5.08 23.81 -31.84
N LYS A 89 5.41 22.98 -32.84
CA LYS A 89 5.42 21.53 -32.70
C LYS A 89 6.81 20.97 -32.41
N PHE A 90 6.82 19.77 -31.85
CA PHE A 90 8.02 18.99 -31.61
C PHE A 90 7.98 17.78 -32.52
N ASP A 91 8.88 17.73 -33.50
CA ASP A 91 8.94 16.69 -34.51
C ASP A 91 10.06 15.69 -34.22
N SER A 92 9.81 14.43 -34.50
CA SER A 92 10.80 13.35 -34.39
C SER A 92 11.96 13.61 -35.33
N THR A 93 13.19 13.45 -34.82
CA THR A 93 14.41 13.53 -35.68
C THR A 93 14.90 12.14 -36.10
N GLY A 94 14.45 11.08 -35.43
CA GLY A 94 14.99 9.73 -35.55
C GLY A 94 16.38 9.54 -34.89
N GLU A 95 16.96 10.60 -34.32
CA GLU A 95 18.24 10.50 -33.59
C GLU A 95 18.02 9.91 -32.21
N MET A 96 18.62 8.75 -31.93
CA MET A 96 18.58 8.10 -30.62
C MET A 96 19.83 8.47 -29.81
N VAL A 97 19.60 8.92 -28.56
CA VAL A 97 20.66 9.34 -27.64
C VAL A 97 20.58 8.51 -26.37
N GLU A 98 21.68 7.86 -26.01
CA GLU A 98 21.80 7.06 -24.78
C GLU A 98 22.31 7.91 -23.63
N PHE A 99 21.59 7.87 -22.49
CA PHE A 99 22.00 8.48 -21.21
C PHE A 99 22.27 7.38 -20.20
N PRO A 100 23.52 7.20 -19.75
CA PRO A 100 23.85 6.28 -18.67
C PRO A 100 23.11 6.66 -17.39
N ALA A 101 22.46 5.71 -16.75
CA ALA A 101 21.73 5.94 -15.50
C ALA A 101 21.69 4.69 -14.63
N ARG A 102 21.98 4.83 -13.36
CA ARG A 102 21.80 3.78 -12.34
C ARG A 102 20.47 3.89 -11.61
N THR A 103 19.89 5.07 -11.62
CA THR A 103 18.58 5.35 -11.00
C THR A 103 17.79 6.24 -11.93
N VAL A 104 16.53 5.89 -12.15
CA VAL A 104 15.59 6.67 -12.95
C VAL A 104 14.38 7.01 -12.09
N CYS A 105 14.14 8.31 -11.91
CA CYS A 105 12.97 8.82 -11.22
C CYS A 105 11.96 9.29 -12.28
N VAL A 106 10.87 8.56 -12.43
CA VAL A 106 9.81 8.95 -13.38
C VAL A 106 9.01 10.09 -12.77
N ALA A 107 9.11 11.28 -13.38
CA ALA A 107 8.39 12.48 -12.98
C ALA A 107 7.35 12.87 -14.07
N ALA A 108 6.63 11.89 -14.58
CA ALA A 108 5.52 12.09 -15.52
C ALA A 108 4.35 12.77 -14.83
N GLY A 109 3.45 13.39 -15.62
CA GLY A 109 2.24 14.00 -15.09
C GLY A 109 1.36 12.99 -14.36
N THR A 110 0.63 13.48 -13.37
CA THR A 110 -0.35 12.69 -12.62
C THR A 110 -1.72 12.72 -13.29
N SER A 111 -2.50 11.67 -13.10
CA SER A 111 -3.92 11.63 -13.43
C SER A 111 -4.76 11.79 -12.17
N PRO A 112 -5.97 12.38 -12.26
CA PRO A 112 -6.88 12.46 -11.14
C PRO A 112 -7.18 11.08 -10.56
N ASN A 113 -7.23 10.97 -9.23
CA ASN A 113 -7.58 9.71 -8.59
C ASN A 113 -9.09 9.53 -8.58
N VAL A 114 -9.58 8.73 -9.50
CA VAL A 114 -11.01 8.38 -9.65
C VAL A 114 -11.27 6.91 -9.30
N ILE A 115 -10.41 6.31 -8.50
CA ILE A 115 -10.44 4.88 -8.17
C ILE A 115 -11.76 4.44 -7.55
N TYR A 116 -12.43 5.30 -6.78
CA TYR A 116 -13.74 4.98 -6.19
C TYR A 116 -14.80 4.61 -7.22
N GLU A 117 -14.81 5.30 -8.37
CA GLU A 117 -15.73 4.94 -9.46
C GLU A 117 -15.32 3.64 -10.13
N LYS A 118 -14.02 3.32 -10.19
CA LYS A 118 -13.54 2.03 -10.72
C LYS A 118 -13.90 0.86 -9.79
N GLU A 119 -13.76 1.06 -8.48
CA GLU A 119 -14.10 0.04 -7.46
C GLU A 119 -15.61 -0.18 -7.35
N LYS A 120 -16.40 0.87 -7.49
CA LYS A 120 -17.88 0.86 -7.35
C LYS A 120 -18.52 1.61 -8.50
N PRO A 121 -18.58 1.01 -9.68
CA PRO A 121 -19.10 1.65 -10.88
C PRO A 121 -20.54 2.13 -10.70
N GLY A 122 -20.83 3.33 -11.19
CA GLY A 122 -22.13 3.98 -11.09
C GLY A 122 -22.36 4.78 -9.80
N THR A 123 -21.34 4.89 -8.92
CA THR A 123 -21.40 5.72 -7.71
C THR A 123 -21.28 7.20 -8.04
N PHE A 124 -20.38 7.55 -8.97
CA PHE A 124 -20.09 8.93 -9.33
C PHE A 124 -20.28 9.16 -10.82
N LYS A 125 -20.90 10.27 -11.18
CA LYS A 125 -20.90 10.72 -12.56
C LYS A 125 -19.51 11.26 -12.91
N MET A 126 -18.97 10.79 -14.03
CA MET A 126 -17.69 11.23 -14.60
C MET A 126 -17.91 12.30 -15.66
N ASP A 127 -16.84 13.07 -15.93
CA ASP A 127 -16.82 13.99 -17.07
C ASP A 127 -16.84 13.23 -18.42
N GLU A 128 -16.95 13.97 -19.54
CA GLU A 128 -17.03 13.39 -20.89
C GLU A 128 -15.82 12.50 -21.24
N TRP A 129 -14.65 12.78 -20.69
CA TRP A 129 -13.41 12.03 -20.93
C TRP A 129 -13.13 10.95 -19.89
N ARG A 130 -14.01 10.80 -18.89
CA ARG A 130 -13.83 9.89 -17.76
C ARG A 130 -12.52 10.09 -16.98
N GLN A 131 -12.04 11.34 -16.96
CA GLN A 131 -10.81 11.72 -16.26
C GLN A 131 -11.09 12.28 -14.87
N PHE A 132 -12.16 13.04 -14.71
CA PHE A 132 -12.54 13.69 -13.46
C PHE A 132 -13.96 13.31 -13.05
N PHE A 133 -14.27 13.46 -11.77
CA PHE A 133 -15.65 13.51 -11.33
C PHE A 133 -16.32 14.74 -11.92
N GLN A 134 -17.56 14.58 -12.44
CA GLN A 134 -18.36 15.70 -12.92
C GLN A 134 -18.67 16.63 -11.73
N PRO A 135 -18.42 17.95 -11.84
CA PRO A 135 -18.75 18.90 -10.77
C PRO A 135 -20.25 19.08 -10.56
N PHE A 136 -20.65 19.06 -9.29
CA PHE A 136 -21.99 19.38 -8.84
C PHE A 136 -21.95 20.51 -7.81
N ARG A 137 -23.02 21.30 -7.73
CA ARG A 137 -23.32 22.23 -6.64
C ARG A 137 -24.52 21.74 -5.85
N LEU A 138 -24.72 22.26 -4.67
CA LEU A 138 -25.91 21.94 -3.88
C LEU A 138 -26.93 23.08 -3.99
N GLU A 139 -28.17 22.72 -4.17
CA GLU A 139 -29.32 23.64 -4.16
C GLU A 139 -30.36 23.17 -3.15
N LYS A 140 -31.06 24.12 -2.52
CA LYS A 140 -32.19 23.80 -1.65
C LYS A 140 -33.44 23.64 -2.50
N ASN A 141 -34.13 22.53 -2.35
CA ASN A 141 -35.48 22.36 -2.92
C ASN A 141 -36.54 23.12 -2.12
N GLY A 142 -37.79 23.03 -2.57
CA GLY A 142 -38.93 23.70 -1.91
C GLY A 142 -39.16 23.29 -0.45
N ASP A 143 -38.67 22.12 -0.03
CA ASP A 143 -38.74 21.59 1.34
C ASP A 143 -37.55 22.01 2.18
N GLY A 144 -36.63 22.83 1.65
CA GLY A 144 -35.42 23.30 2.33
C GLY A 144 -34.32 22.28 2.42
N LYS A 145 -34.45 21.11 1.79
CA LYS A 145 -33.39 20.07 1.74
C LYS A 145 -32.46 20.34 0.58
N PHE A 146 -31.18 20.06 0.82
CA PHE A 146 -30.17 20.13 -0.24
C PHE A 146 -30.29 18.93 -1.18
N HIS A 147 -29.98 19.14 -2.46
CA HIS A 147 -29.76 18.12 -3.47
C HIS A 147 -28.64 18.54 -4.42
N ALA A 148 -28.02 17.56 -5.04
CA ALA A 148 -26.89 17.76 -5.94
C ALA A 148 -27.38 18.13 -7.36
N VAL A 149 -26.94 19.28 -7.87
CA VAL A 149 -27.26 19.79 -9.21
C VAL A 149 -26.00 19.86 -10.03
N GLU A 150 -26.04 19.28 -11.24
CA GLU A 150 -24.90 19.25 -12.15
C GLU A 150 -24.53 20.66 -12.61
N CYS A 151 -23.25 20.97 -12.53
CA CYS A 151 -22.71 22.23 -13.00
C CYS A 151 -22.64 22.27 -14.52
N GLN A 152 -23.08 23.37 -15.10
CA GLN A 152 -22.95 23.65 -16.53
C GLN A 152 -21.51 24.05 -16.86
N LYS A 153 -21.16 24.04 -18.16
CA LYS A 153 -19.83 24.45 -18.63
C LYS A 153 -19.49 25.87 -18.18
N GLY A 154 -18.40 26.00 -17.41
CA GLY A 154 -17.95 27.28 -16.85
C GLY A 154 -18.37 27.53 -15.41
N GLU A 155 -19.31 26.77 -14.87
CA GLU A 155 -19.65 26.78 -13.45
C GLU A 155 -18.64 25.97 -12.64
N THR A 156 -18.54 26.28 -11.35
CA THR A 156 -17.67 25.57 -10.41
C THR A 156 -18.49 24.96 -9.29
N GLY A 157 -18.47 23.65 -9.18
CA GLY A 157 -19.09 22.93 -8.08
C GLY A 157 -18.05 22.11 -7.33
N PHE A 158 -18.21 21.96 -6.04
CA PHE A 158 -17.26 21.26 -5.17
C PHE A 158 -17.80 19.92 -4.65
N PHE A 159 -18.90 19.44 -5.22
CA PHE A 159 -19.51 18.17 -4.88
C PHE A 159 -19.48 17.22 -6.07
N THR A 160 -19.56 15.94 -5.79
CA THR A 160 -19.79 14.89 -6.78
C THR A 160 -21.29 14.68 -7.01
N SER A 161 -21.67 13.77 -7.87
CA SER A 161 -23.07 13.35 -8.07
C SER A 161 -23.62 12.50 -6.91
N TYR A 162 -22.79 12.17 -5.90
CA TYR A 162 -23.21 11.33 -4.79
C TYR A 162 -24.19 12.07 -3.88
N GLU A 163 -25.39 11.49 -3.76
CA GLU A 163 -26.42 11.92 -2.83
C GLU A 163 -27.12 10.68 -2.26
N HIS A 164 -26.99 10.47 -0.96
CA HIS A 164 -27.63 9.34 -0.28
C HIS A 164 -27.95 9.71 1.16
N ASP A 165 -29.21 9.59 1.56
CA ASP A 165 -29.71 9.93 2.91
C ASP A 165 -29.28 11.32 3.39
N GLY A 166 -29.29 12.33 2.49
CA GLY A 166 -28.85 13.69 2.80
C GLY A 166 -27.36 13.85 2.99
N LYS A 167 -26.57 12.84 2.62
CA LYS A 167 -25.11 12.87 2.64
C LYS A 167 -24.58 13.16 1.25
N PHE A 168 -23.53 13.99 1.21
CA PHE A 168 -22.87 14.44 -0.01
C PHE A 168 -21.39 14.23 0.10
N ILE A 169 -20.69 14.11 -1.04
CA ILE A 169 -19.24 13.99 -1.10
C ILE A 169 -18.69 15.20 -1.84
N SER A 170 -17.88 16.01 -1.14
CA SER A 170 -17.13 17.11 -1.72
C SER A 170 -15.72 16.66 -2.10
N TYR A 171 -15.11 17.32 -3.11
CA TYR A 171 -13.77 16.99 -3.58
C TYR A 171 -12.98 18.23 -3.98
N TYR A 172 -11.67 18.15 -3.83
CA TYR A 172 -10.74 19.29 -3.92
C TYR A 172 -9.41 18.87 -4.54
N GLY A 173 -8.52 19.84 -4.72
CA GLY A 173 -7.17 19.60 -5.18
C GLY A 173 -7.07 19.19 -6.64
N ASP A 174 -6.10 18.34 -6.93
CA ASP A 174 -5.84 17.86 -8.29
C ASP A 174 -6.93 16.95 -8.84
N ASN A 175 -7.81 16.44 -8.00
CA ASN A 175 -8.98 15.68 -8.44
C ASN A 175 -10.10 16.57 -9.01
N HIS A 176 -9.99 17.89 -8.81
CA HIS A 176 -10.99 18.83 -9.29
C HIS A 176 -10.57 19.44 -10.64
N PRO A 177 -11.37 19.34 -11.73
CA PRO A 177 -10.95 19.71 -13.09
C PRO A 177 -10.48 21.16 -13.23
N LYS A 178 -11.04 22.08 -12.46
CA LYS A 178 -10.64 23.50 -12.46
C LYS A 178 -9.32 23.77 -11.77
N TYR A 179 -8.94 22.92 -10.81
CA TYR A 179 -7.79 23.17 -9.91
C TYR A 179 -6.62 22.21 -10.13
N ALA A 180 -6.77 21.25 -11.05
CA ALA A 180 -5.73 20.29 -11.38
C ALA A 180 -4.48 20.91 -11.99
N GLY A 181 -3.35 20.22 -11.83
CA GLY A 181 -2.08 20.49 -12.52
C GLY A 181 -1.16 21.50 -11.87
N ASN A 182 -1.49 22.04 -10.69
CA ASN A 182 -0.62 22.95 -9.95
C ASN A 182 -0.97 22.98 -8.46
N VAL A 183 0.04 22.85 -7.59
CA VAL A 183 -0.13 22.83 -6.13
C VAL A 183 -0.86 24.07 -5.60
N VAL A 184 -0.52 25.26 -6.11
CA VAL A 184 -1.18 26.52 -5.67
C VAL A 184 -2.66 26.52 -6.02
N LYS A 185 -3.03 26.04 -7.20
CA LYS A 185 -4.45 25.87 -7.56
C LYS A 185 -5.12 24.82 -6.67
N ALA A 186 -4.45 23.69 -6.44
CA ALA A 186 -4.97 22.63 -5.57
C ALA A 186 -5.28 23.17 -4.16
N MET A 187 -4.36 23.93 -3.57
CA MET A 187 -4.58 24.62 -2.29
C MET A 187 -5.71 25.65 -2.36
N ALA A 188 -5.79 26.41 -3.44
CA ALA A 188 -6.85 27.41 -3.64
C ALA A 188 -8.25 26.76 -3.70
N SER A 189 -8.35 25.50 -4.13
CA SER A 189 -9.61 24.79 -4.19
C SER A 189 -10.27 24.67 -2.80
N ALA A 190 -9.49 24.37 -1.76
CA ALA A 190 -9.97 24.30 -0.40
C ALA A 190 -10.49 25.67 0.08
N LYS A 191 -9.72 26.74 -0.20
CA LYS A 191 -10.12 28.13 0.14
C LYS A 191 -11.43 28.55 -0.57
N HIS A 192 -11.64 28.10 -1.79
CA HIS A 192 -12.85 28.48 -2.55
C HIS A 192 -14.04 27.59 -2.19
N GLY A 193 -13.81 26.33 -1.86
CA GLY A 193 -14.87 25.34 -1.72
C GLY A 193 -15.41 25.14 -0.30
N TYR A 194 -14.64 25.43 0.77
CA TYR A 194 -15.09 25.20 2.14
C TYR A 194 -16.43 25.89 2.47
N LYS A 195 -16.70 27.05 1.88
CA LYS A 195 -17.93 27.82 2.10
C LYS A 195 -19.19 27.03 1.76
N HIS A 196 -19.14 26.25 0.67
CA HIS A 196 -20.25 25.42 0.24
C HIS A 196 -20.50 24.24 1.18
N VAL A 197 -19.44 23.76 1.87
CA VAL A 197 -19.59 22.75 2.93
C VAL A 197 -20.20 23.37 4.18
N VAL A 198 -19.77 24.59 4.56
CA VAL A 198 -20.33 25.33 5.71
C VAL A 198 -21.82 25.60 5.54
N GLU A 199 -22.28 25.92 4.32
CA GLU A 199 -23.72 26.13 4.01
C GLU A 199 -24.60 24.92 4.33
N LEU A 200 -24.06 23.68 4.17
CA LEU A 200 -24.75 22.44 4.53
C LEU A 200 -25.13 22.36 6.01
N PHE A 201 -24.29 22.90 6.87
CA PHE A 201 -24.47 22.84 8.32
C PHE A 201 -25.26 24.02 8.87
N GLY A 202 -25.80 24.89 7.99
CA GLY A 202 -26.64 26.01 8.39
C GLY A 202 -25.89 27.10 9.17
N PHE A 203 -24.57 27.10 9.10
CA PHE A 203 -23.78 28.23 9.58
C PHE A 203 -24.02 29.41 8.62
N GLU A 204 -24.82 30.40 9.05
CA GLU A 204 -24.92 31.66 8.33
C GLU A 204 -23.50 32.20 8.15
N SER A 205 -23.19 32.76 6.99
CA SER A 205 -21.90 33.26 6.55
C SER A 205 -21.39 34.48 7.34
N GLY A 206 -21.51 34.44 8.65
CA GLY A 206 -21.17 35.47 9.62
C GLY A 206 -19.98 35.13 10.52
N LEU A 207 -19.09 34.26 10.11
CA LEU A 207 -17.77 34.16 10.75
C LEU A 207 -17.00 35.44 10.43
N GLN A 208 -17.19 36.46 11.28
CA GLN A 208 -16.23 37.55 11.37
C GLN A 208 -14.88 36.93 11.74
N PRO A 209 -13.77 37.30 11.08
CA PRO A 209 -12.46 36.89 11.54
C PRO A 209 -12.33 37.33 12.99
N ALA A 210 -11.94 36.41 13.88
CA ALA A 210 -11.67 36.72 15.27
C ALA A 210 -10.69 37.90 15.33
N THR A 211 -11.22 39.07 15.65
CA THR A 211 -10.44 40.29 15.83
C THR A 211 -9.88 40.24 17.24
N THR A 212 -8.72 39.67 17.38
CA THR A 212 -7.83 39.64 18.52
C THR A 212 -7.81 38.39 19.39
N ALA A 213 -6.58 37.92 19.68
CA ALA A 213 -6.26 36.80 20.55
C ALA A 213 -6.64 36.99 22.04
N GLN A 214 -7.44 37.97 22.37
CA GLN A 214 -7.79 38.33 23.76
C GLN A 214 -9.21 37.94 24.18
N GLU A 215 -10.06 37.46 23.26
CA GLU A 215 -11.44 37.05 23.60
C GLU A 215 -11.64 35.54 23.81
N VAL A 216 -10.58 34.75 23.85
CA VAL A 216 -10.65 33.30 24.04
C VAL A 216 -10.72 32.87 25.51
N HIS A 217 -10.78 33.80 26.46
CA HIS A 217 -10.88 33.51 27.90
C HIS A 217 -12.24 33.90 28.48
N ALA A 218 -13.32 33.41 27.89
CA ALA A 218 -14.62 33.52 28.53
C ALA A 218 -15.35 32.19 28.54
N GLU A 219 -15.44 31.64 29.77
CA GLU A 219 -16.43 30.65 30.24
C GLU A 219 -16.47 29.28 29.56
N VAL A 220 -15.99 28.29 30.31
CA VAL A 220 -16.28 26.87 30.14
C VAL A 220 -17.79 26.67 30.30
N SER A 221 -18.54 26.77 29.21
CA SER A 221 -19.97 26.47 29.17
C SER A 221 -20.26 25.66 27.91
N THR A 222 -20.74 24.45 28.09
CA THR A 222 -21.24 23.49 27.07
C THR A 222 -20.43 23.40 25.78
N PRO A 223 -19.95 22.21 25.40
CA PRO A 223 -19.19 22.04 24.15
C PRO A 223 -19.96 22.67 22.99
N SER A 224 -19.28 23.46 22.18
CA SER A 224 -19.87 23.97 20.96
C SER A 224 -20.18 22.81 20.00
N LYS A 225 -21.11 22.98 19.08
CA LYS A 225 -21.36 21.96 18.03
C LYS A 225 -20.07 21.61 17.24
N PHE A 226 -19.12 22.53 17.21
CA PHE A 226 -17.81 22.28 16.62
C PHE A 226 -16.97 21.36 17.51
N ASP A 227 -16.96 21.57 18.83
CA ASP A 227 -16.24 20.69 19.76
C ASP A 227 -16.85 19.28 19.78
N GLU A 228 -18.17 19.17 19.68
CA GLU A 228 -18.85 17.87 19.52
C GLU A 228 -18.45 17.18 18.22
N LEU A 229 -18.36 17.93 17.10
CA LEU A 229 -17.91 17.41 15.82
C LEU A 229 -16.45 16.95 15.91
N VAL A 230 -15.54 17.77 16.46
CA VAL A 230 -14.14 17.42 16.66
C VAL A 230 -14.00 16.18 17.52
N SER A 231 -14.71 16.13 18.66
CA SER A 231 -14.70 14.96 19.55
C SER A 231 -15.18 13.69 18.81
N THR A 232 -16.23 13.81 17.99
CA THR A 232 -16.75 12.70 17.19
C THR A 232 -15.73 12.25 16.13
N LEU A 233 -15.07 13.20 15.47
CA LEU A 233 -14.03 12.89 14.49
C LEU A 233 -12.81 12.24 15.15
N ASP A 234 -12.37 12.75 16.29
CA ASP A 234 -11.27 12.17 17.05
C ASP A 234 -11.60 10.74 17.50
N GLU A 235 -12.79 10.52 18.02
CA GLU A 235 -13.25 9.18 18.42
C GLU A 235 -13.28 8.19 17.25
N GLN A 236 -13.63 8.66 16.06
CA GLN A 236 -13.81 7.82 14.88
C GLN A 236 -12.54 7.64 14.05
N LEU A 237 -11.68 8.66 13.97
CA LEU A 237 -10.55 8.73 13.05
C LEU A 237 -9.20 8.51 13.73
N LEU A 238 -9.03 8.90 15.00
CA LEU A 238 -7.78 8.65 15.71
C LEU A 238 -7.68 7.16 16.04
N ALA A 239 -6.55 6.59 15.68
CA ALA A 239 -6.24 5.23 16.02
C ALA A 239 -5.20 5.18 17.15
N PHE A 240 -5.38 4.27 18.10
CA PHE A 240 -4.51 4.08 19.25
C PHE A 240 -4.07 2.64 19.35
N VAL A 241 -2.81 2.43 19.71
CA VAL A 241 -2.29 1.11 20.04
C VAL A 241 -2.94 0.60 21.33
N VAL A 242 -3.61 -0.54 21.25
CA VAL A 242 -4.26 -1.18 22.42
C VAL A 242 -3.37 -2.29 22.98
N LYS A 243 -2.67 -3.01 22.10
CA LYS A 243 -1.81 -4.13 22.48
C LYS A 243 -0.69 -4.31 21.47
N VAL A 244 0.49 -4.63 21.95
CA VAL A 244 1.60 -5.15 21.14
C VAL A 244 2.03 -6.45 21.79
N GLU A 245 1.85 -7.55 21.07
CA GLU A 245 2.16 -8.89 21.56
C GLU A 245 3.18 -9.58 20.67
N ARG A 246 4.24 -10.07 21.25
CA ARG A 246 5.22 -10.88 20.54
C ARG A 246 4.73 -12.32 20.47
N LEU A 247 4.33 -12.76 19.26
CA LEU A 247 3.84 -14.11 19.01
C LEU A 247 4.98 -15.12 18.87
N THR A 248 6.06 -14.72 18.19
CA THR A 248 7.27 -15.53 17.99
C THR A 248 8.51 -14.64 18.10
N SER A 249 9.70 -15.19 17.91
CA SER A 249 10.96 -14.40 17.90
C SER A 249 10.98 -13.26 16.87
N THR A 250 10.17 -13.36 15.81
CA THR A 250 10.17 -12.42 14.68
C THR A 250 8.77 -11.92 14.28
N ILE A 251 7.72 -12.33 14.99
CA ILE A 251 6.34 -11.96 14.65
C ILE A 251 5.69 -11.24 15.84
N VAL A 252 5.08 -10.10 15.54
CA VAL A 252 4.39 -9.23 16.49
C VAL A 252 2.95 -9.04 16.04
N ASP A 253 1.99 -9.13 16.98
CA ASP A 253 0.60 -8.74 16.79
C ASP A 253 0.40 -7.33 17.34
N VAL A 254 0.04 -6.39 16.46
CA VAL A 254 -0.28 -5.00 16.82
C VAL A 254 -1.80 -4.85 16.74
N VAL A 255 -2.42 -4.66 17.91
CA VAL A 255 -3.86 -4.39 18.00
C VAL A 255 -4.06 -2.91 18.23
N VAL A 256 -4.87 -2.30 17.37
CA VAL A 256 -5.22 -0.88 17.46
C VAL A 256 -6.72 -0.69 17.61
N LYS A 257 -7.13 0.37 18.30
CA LYS A 257 -8.50 0.86 18.26
C LYS A 257 -8.62 1.80 17.07
N ALA A 258 -9.40 1.44 16.07
CA ALA A 258 -9.60 2.18 14.82
C ALA A 258 -11.04 1.93 14.32
N PRO A 259 -12.07 2.59 14.89
CA PRO A 259 -13.47 2.21 14.71
C PRO A 259 -13.96 2.26 13.26
N LEU A 260 -13.60 3.29 12.50
CA LEU A 260 -14.01 3.40 11.10
C LEU A 260 -13.34 2.34 10.21
N GLN A 261 -12.07 2.04 10.49
CA GLN A 261 -11.29 1.08 9.73
C GLN A 261 -11.75 -0.36 10.02
N ALA A 262 -12.16 -0.65 11.26
CA ALA A 262 -12.66 -1.96 11.65
C ALA A 262 -14.02 -2.30 11.02
N ARG A 263 -14.94 -1.34 10.91
CA ARG A 263 -16.34 -1.55 10.45
C ARG A 263 -16.49 -2.10 9.03
N LYS A 264 -15.52 -1.91 8.18
CA LYS A 264 -15.61 -2.23 6.74
C LYS A 264 -14.56 -3.22 6.28
N PHE A 265 -13.94 -3.91 7.21
CA PHE A 265 -12.96 -4.94 6.88
C PHE A 265 -13.64 -6.17 6.29
N GLU A 266 -13.09 -6.64 5.19
CA GLU A 266 -13.41 -7.94 4.60
C GLU A 266 -12.11 -8.77 4.50
N PRO A 267 -12.16 -10.09 4.70
CA PRO A 267 -10.97 -10.95 4.65
C PRO A 267 -10.17 -10.77 3.36
N GLY A 268 -8.85 -10.75 3.48
CA GLY A 268 -7.94 -10.51 2.36
C GLY A 268 -7.52 -9.06 2.20
N GLN A 269 -8.28 -8.11 2.73
CA GLN A 269 -7.91 -6.68 2.70
C GLN A 269 -6.75 -6.35 3.64
N PHE A 270 -6.12 -5.22 3.43
CA PHE A 270 -4.99 -4.77 4.21
C PHE A 270 -5.10 -3.30 4.62
N TYR A 271 -4.21 -2.88 5.51
CA TYR A 271 -4.14 -1.53 6.07
C TYR A 271 -2.75 -0.95 5.89
N ARG A 272 -2.66 0.36 5.92
CA ARG A 272 -1.39 1.06 6.07
C ARG A 272 -1.26 1.54 7.51
N LEU A 273 -0.19 1.12 8.18
CA LEU A 273 0.16 1.56 9.53
C LEU A 273 1.41 2.44 9.50
N GLN A 274 1.39 3.50 10.29
CA GLN A 274 2.52 4.42 10.45
C GLN A 274 2.45 5.08 11.84
N ASN A 275 3.60 5.31 12.51
CA ASN A 275 3.64 6.15 13.70
C ASN A 275 3.69 7.64 13.32
N PHE A 276 3.35 8.51 14.25
CA PHE A 276 3.49 9.95 14.05
C PHE A 276 4.94 10.40 14.26
N GLU A 277 5.42 11.29 13.42
CA GLU A 277 6.77 11.86 13.53
C GLU A 277 6.97 12.56 14.87
N SER A 278 5.95 13.28 15.36
CA SER A 278 5.98 14.01 16.63
C SER A 278 6.24 13.12 17.85
N SER A 279 5.74 11.88 17.84
CA SER A 279 5.88 10.91 18.93
C SER A 279 7.03 9.92 18.73
N ALA A 280 7.61 9.88 17.51
CA ALA A 280 8.68 8.94 17.18
C ALA A 280 9.96 9.24 17.98
N PRO A 281 10.59 8.22 18.61
CA PRO A 281 11.78 8.41 19.41
C PRO A 281 12.98 8.83 18.55
N VAL A 282 13.91 9.56 19.17
CA VAL A 282 15.17 9.96 18.52
C VAL A 282 16.33 9.20 19.17
N VAL A 283 17.13 8.53 18.35
CA VAL A 283 18.33 7.79 18.77
C VAL A 283 19.52 8.19 17.91
N ASP A 284 20.62 8.59 18.51
CA ASP A 284 21.82 9.10 17.81
C ASP A 284 21.46 10.25 16.82
N GLY A 285 20.50 11.11 17.14
CA GLY A 285 20.02 12.20 16.28
C GLY A 285 19.14 11.74 15.12
N VAL A 286 18.83 10.46 15.00
CA VAL A 286 17.92 9.89 13.99
C VAL A 286 16.55 9.64 14.61
N ARG A 287 15.52 10.20 13.99
CA ARG A 287 14.13 9.96 14.39
C ARG A 287 13.67 8.60 13.85
N LEU A 288 13.18 7.73 14.72
CA LEU A 288 12.72 6.38 14.37
C LEU A 288 11.27 6.42 13.85
N MET A 289 11.08 7.06 12.72
CA MET A 289 9.81 7.14 12.04
C MET A 289 9.61 5.93 11.12
N MET A 290 8.44 5.32 11.19
CA MET A 290 8.05 4.25 10.28
C MET A 290 7.61 4.82 8.95
N GLU A 291 8.02 4.21 7.87
CA GLU A 291 7.35 4.38 6.58
C GLU A 291 5.96 3.71 6.63
N GLY A 292 5.06 4.12 5.75
CA GLY A 292 3.74 3.51 5.69
C GLY A 292 3.80 2.04 5.32
N LEU A 293 3.62 1.16 6.30
CA LEU A 293 3.63 -0.29 6.11
C LEU A 293 2.28 -0.77 5.61
N ALA A 294 2.28 -1.56 4.54
CA ALA A 294 1.11 -2.34 4.15
C ALA A 294 1.07 -3.63 4.99
N LEU A 295 0.07 -3.75 5.83
CA LEU A 295 -0.11 -4.87 6.75
C LEU A 295 -1.49 -5.49 6.55
N THR A 296 -1.54 -6.79 6.44
CA THR A 296 -2.82 -7.49 6.31
C THR A 296 -3.58 -7.47 7.63
N GLY A 297 -4.88 -7.17 7.56
CA GLY A 297 -5.79 -7.34 8.68
C GLY A 297 -5.92 -8.82 9.03
N ALA A 298 -5.61 -9.17 10.27
CA ALA A 298 -5.70 -10.54 10.75
C ALA A 298 -7.10 -10.84 11.30
N TRP A 299 -7.64 -9.94 12.11
CA TRP A 299 -9.01 -10.00 12.61
C TRP A 299 -9.49 -8.61 13.02
N VAL A 300 -10.81 -8.45 13.12
CA VAL A 300 -11.46 -7.25 13.64
C VAL A 300 -12.51 -7.61 14.69
N ASP A 301 -12.75 -6.68 15.61
CA ASP A 301 -13.92 -6.65 16.49
C ASP A 301 -14.65 -5.32 16.19
N GLU A 302 -15.69 -5.41 15.39
CA GLU A 302 -16.41 -4.23 14.89
C GLU A 302 -17.13 -3.48 16.01
N GLU A 303 -17.64 -4.21 17.04
CA GLU A 303 -18.35 -3.61 18.17
C GLU A 303 -17.42 -2.75 19.03
N LYS A 304 -16.20 -3.24 19.27
CA LYS A 304 -15.19 -2.51 20.04
C LYS A 304 -14.34 -1.60 19.16
N GLY A 305 -14.45 -1.68 17.84
CA GLY A 305 -13.62 -0.96 16.89
C GLY A 305 -12.14 -1.36 16.96
N LEU A 306 -11.86 -2.65 17.20
CA LEU A 306 -10.49 -3.17 17.28
C LEU A 306 -10.07 -3.83 15.98
N LEU A 307 -8.82 -3.62 15.64
CA LEU A 307 -8.16 -4.17 14.46
C LEU A 307 -6.80 -4.76 14.84
N SER A 308 -6.55 -6.01 14.44
CA SER A 308 -5.26 -6.69 14.60
C SER A 308 -4.50 -6.73 13.29
N MET A 309 -3.22 -6.44 13.35
CA MET A 309 -2.27 -6.53 12.24
C MET A 309 -1.07 -7.37 12.68
N ILE A 310 -0.86 -8.52 12.06
CA ILE A 310 0.28 -9.39 12.37
C ILE A 310 1.46 -9.01 11.47
N VAL A 311 2.57 -8.69 12.10
CA VAL A 311 3.75 -8.09 11.48
C VAL A 311 4.94 -9.02 11.58
N LEU A 312 5.61 -9.31 10.46
CA LEU A 312 6.90 -9.99 10.42
C LEU A 312 8.01 -8.94 10.42
N GLU A 313 8.89 -9.00 11.42
CA GLU A 313 10.02 -8.10 11.60
C GLU A 313 11.17 -8.39 10.63
N MET A 314 10.99 -8.06 9.34
CA MET A 314 12.01 -8.27 8.31
C MET A 314 12.77 -7.01 7.93
N GLY A 315 12.06 -5.89 7.80
CA GLY A 315 12.62 -4.60 7.42
C GLY A 315 12.64 -3.62 8.59
N THR A 316 13.20 -2.45 8.35
CA THR A 316 13.36 -1.41 9.37
C THR A 316 12.03 -1.00 9.98
N SER A 317 11.08 -0.57 9.15
CA SER A 317 9.78 -0.09 9.63
C SER A 317 8.96 -1.19 10.32
N SER A 318 9.00 -2.43 9.82
CA SER A 318 8.30 -3.55 10.46
C SER A 318 8.89 -3.90 11.84
N ARG A 319 10.20 -3.74 12.02
CA ARG A 319 10.86 -3.92 13.34
C ARG A 319 10.49 -2.83 14.34
N LEU A 320 10.16 -1.62 13.87
CA LEU A 320 9.70 -0.54 14.75
C LEU A 320 8.29 -0.80 15.29
N CYS A 321 7.50 -1.67 14.68
CA CYS A 321 6.17 -2.03 15.18
C CYS A 321 6.21 -2.64 16.59
N SER A 322 7.26 -3.38 16.93
CA SER A 322 7.44 -3.94 18.28
C SER A 322 7.77 -2.90 19.36
N LEU A 323 8.09 -1.67 18.95
CA LEU A 323 8.40 -0.55 19.84
C LEU A 323 7.20 0.35 20.13
N LEU A 324 6.10 0.17 19.42
CA LEU A 324 4.87 0.91 19.66
C LEU A 324 4.37 0.65 21.08
N LYS A 325 3.86 1.69 21.73
CA LYS A 325 3.41 1.64 23.12
C LYS A 325 1.89 1.66 23.20
N VAL A 326 1.34 0.95 24.18
CA VAL A 326 -0.09 1.03 24.48
C VAL A 326 -0.48 2.48 24.77
N GLY A 327 -1.54 2.97 24.12
CA GLY A 327 -1.99 4.35 24.17
C GLY A 327 -1.29 5.29 23.17
N GLU A 328 -0.31 4.81 22.41
CA GLU A 328 0.35 5.60 21.37
C GLU A 328 -0.60 5.81 20.19
N GLU A 329 -0.69 7.05 19.72
CA GLU A 329 -1.43 7.41 18.50
C GLU A 329 -0.68 6.91 17.28
N VAL A 330 -1.43 6.33 16.34
CA VAL A 330 -0.90 5.82 15.07
C VAL A 330 -1.81 6.22 13.91
N LEU A 331 -1.22 6.37 12.74
CA LEU A 331 -1.98 6.56 11.52
C LEU A 331 -2.35 5.20 10.93
N VAL A 332 -3.64 4.92 10.84
CA VAL A 332 -4.18 3.71 10.19
C VAL A 332 -5.06 4.14 9.03
N MET A 333 -4.70 3.73 7.83
CA MET A 333 -5.47 3.98 6.60
C MET A 333 -5.93 2.64 6.02
N GLY A 334 -7.16 2.60 5.56
CA GLY A 334 -7.78 1.38 5.01
C GLY A 334 -9.19 1.14 5.59
N PRO A 335 -9.79 -0.04 5.37
CA PRO A 335 -9.23 -1.15 4.57
C PRO A 335 -9.04 -0.79 3.11
N THR A 336 -8.11 -1.44 2.45
CA THR A 336 -7.84 -1.29 1.02
C THR A 336 -7.53 -2.64 0.38
N GLY A 337 -7.48 -2.67 -0.94
CA GLY A 337 -7.42 -3.91 -1.70
C GLY A 337 -8.81 -4.53 -1.88
N SER A 338 -8.93 -5.44 -2.85
CA SER A 338 -10.15 -6.23 -3.03
C SER A 338 -10.24 -7.27 -1.93
N ALA A 339 -11.44 -7.48 -1.40
CA ALA A 339 -11.69 -8.62 -0.54
C ALA A 339 -11.43 -9.93 -1.32
N THR A 340 -10.96 -10.96 -0.62
CA THR A 340 -10.86 -12.31 -1.18
C THR A 340 -12.27 -12.80 -1.51
N GLU A 341 -12.47 -13.34 -2.71
CA GLU A 341 -13.74 -13.95 -3.09
C GLU A 341 -14.02 -15.16 -2.20
N ILE A 342 -15.10 -15.09 -1.45
CA ILE A 342 -15.56 -16.17 -0.58
C ILE A 342 -16.74 -16.89 -1.24
N PRO A 343 -16.53 -18.06 -1.85
CA PRO A 343 -17.60 -18.84 -2.47
C PRO A 343 -18.53 -19.47 -1.42
N GLU A 344 -19.59 -20.11 -1.88
CA GLU A 344 -20.49 -20.90 -1.05
C GLU A 344 -20.49 -22.36 -1.51
N ASN A 345 -20.47 -23.30 -0.55
CA ASN A 345 -20.54 -24.73 -0.79
C ASN A 345 -19.43 -25.31 -1.69
N GLU A 346 -18.26 -24.68 -1.71
CA GLU A 346 -17.05 -25.19 -2.38
C GLU A 346 -16.16 -25.97 -1.41
N THR A 347 -15.28 -26.79 -1.97
CA THR A 347 -14.14 -27.36 -1.27
C THR A 347 -12.90 -26.54 -1.58
N VAL A 348 -12.35 -25.88 -0.55
CA VAL A 348 -11.24 -24.95 -0.69
C VAL A 348 -9.98 -25.49 -0.02
N LEU A 349 -8.90 -25.55 -0.79
CA LEU A 349 -7.57 -25.86 -0.29
C LEU A 349 -6.81 -24.58 -0.02
N LEU A 350 -6.41 -24.35 1.23
CA LEU A 350 -5.58 -23.25 1.65
C LEU A 350 -4.12 -23.70 1.77
N ALA A 351 -3.19 -22.93 1.20
CA ALA A 351 -1.76 -23.18 1.27
C ALA A 351 -1.05 -21.96 1.87
N GLY A 352 -0.73 -22.02 3.16
CA GLY A 352 -0.14 -20.90 3.91
C GLY A 352 1.34 -21.12 4.23
N GLY A 353 2.20 -20.17 3.91
CA GLY A 353 3.62 -20.22 4.22
C GLY A 353 4.06 -19.10 5.17
N GLY A 354 4.58 -19.45 6.35
CA GLY A 354 5.09 -18.48 7.31
C GLY A 354 4.04 -17.43 7.69
N LEU A 355 4.32 -16.14 7.43
CA LEU A 355 3.39 -15.05 7.71
C LEU A 355 2.08 -15.12 6.89
N GLY A 356 2.08 -15.80 5.73
CA GLY A 356 0.85 -16.00 4.94
C GLY A 356 -0.28 -16.67 5.72
N ASN A 357 0.07 -17.43 6.76
CA ASN A 357 -0.92 -18.01 7.67
C ASN A 357 -1.72 -16.96 8.46
N ALA A 358 -1.16 -15.75 8.67
CA ALA A 358 -1.85 -14.66 9.38
C ALA A 358 -3.06 -14.12 8.62
N VAL A 359 -3.06 -14.25 7.30
CA VAL A 359 -4.18 -13.84 6.42
C VAL A 359 -5.18 -14.96 6.27
N LEU A 360 -4.67 -16.18 6.06
CA LEU A 360 -5.49 -17.33 5.68
C LEU A 360 -6.46 -17.75 6.76
N PHE A 361 -6.18 -17.58 8.05
CA PHE A 361 -7.13 -18.00 9.08
C PHE A 361 -8.39 -17.12 9.11
N SER A 362 -8.29 -15.82 8.77
CA SER A 362 -9.48 -14.96 8.64
C SER A 362 -10.31 -15.34 7.42
N ILE A 363 -9.67 -15.64 6.29
CA ILE A 363 -10.31 -16.14 5.08
C ILE A 363 -10.95 -17.51 5.38
N ALA A 364 -10.26 -18.41 6.07
CA ALA A 364 -10.76 -19.73 6.43
C ALA A 364 -12.03 -19.65 7.28
N ARG A 365 -12.07 -18.72 8.26
CA ARG A 365 -13.25 -18.51 9.09
C ARG A 365 -14.47 -18.14 8.25
N GLU A 366 -14.32 -17.16 7.37
CA GLU A 366 -15.40 -16.70 6.50
C GLU A 366 -15.85 -17.80 5.52
N LEU A 367 -14.91 -18.59 4.98
CA LEU A 367 -15.22 -19.76 4.17
C LEU A 367 -16.10 -20.75 4.93
N ARG A 368 -15.79 -21.02 6.21
CA ARG A 368 -16.60 -21.92 7.05
C ARG A 368 -17.98 -21.36 7.34
N GLU A 369 -18.10 -20.07 7.60
CA GLU A 369 -19.40 -19.39 7.81
C GLU A 369 -20.30 -19.54 6.58
N LYS A 370 -19.72 -19.55 5.37
CA LYS A 370 -20.41 -19.78 4.09
C LYS A 370 -20.49 -21.26 3.68
N LYS A 371 -20.31 -22.18 4.62
CA LYS A 371 -20.48 -23.65 4.44
C LYS A 371 -19.52 -24.29 3.44
N ASN A 372 -18.35 -23.72 3.24
CA ASN A 372 -17.29 -24.35 2.48
C ASN A 372 -16.58 -25.43 3.30
N HIS A 373 -16.06 -26.46 2.62
CA HIS A 373 -15.10 -27.40 3.21
C HIS A 373 -13.69 -26.84 3.07
N VAL A 374 -12.94 -26.81 4.17
CA VAL A 374 -11.61 -26.18 4.20
C VAL A 374 -10.54 -27.20 4.60
N LEU A 375 -9.65 -27.51 3.64
CA LEU A 375 -8.41 -28.24 3.86
C LEU A 375 -7.25 -27.26 3.90
N TYR A 376 -6.48 -27.24 4.99
CA TYR A 376 -5.43 -26.27 5.17
C TYR A 376 -4.04 -26.92 5.30
N PHE A 377 -3.14 -26.55 4.41
CA PHE A 377 -1.70 -26.83 4.53
C PHE A 377 -1.00 -25.61 5.12
N ALA A 378 -0.58 -25.72 6.39
CA ALA A 378 0.08 -24.65 7.13
C ALA A 378 1.58 -24.93 7.24
N GLY A 379 2.37 -24.24 6.42
CA GLY A 379 3.81 -24.41 6.34
C GLY A 379 4.59 -23.40 7.19
N TYR A 380 5.55 -23.89 7.94
CA TYR A 380 6.50 -23.12 8.74
C TYR A 380 7.92 -23.64 8.49
N LYS A 381 8.91 -22.76 8.61
CA LYS A 381 10.32 -23.21 8.57
C LYS A 381 10.65 -24.06 9.79
N ASN A 382 10.18 -23.62 10.95
CA ASN A 382 10.35 -24.28 12.24
C ASN A 382 9.02 -24.24 13.00
N GLY A 383 8.64 -25.32 13.66
CA GLY A 383 7.42 -25.38 14.46
C GLY A 383 7.39 -24.35 15.62
N ALA A 384 8.55 -23.87 16.08
CA ALA A 384 8.62 -22.77 17.04
C ALA A 384 8.08 -21.43 16.48
N ASP A 385 7.91 -21.32 15.16
CA ASP A 385 7.33 -20.14 14.51
C ASP A 385 5.80 -20.20 14.40
N LEU A 386 5.17 -21.24 14.95
CA LEU A 386 3.71 -21.39 14.97
C LEU A 386 3.06 -20.31 15.84
N PHE A 387 2.04 -19.66 15.27
CA PHE A 387 1.20 -18.70 15.98
C PHE A 387 -0.28 -18.93 15.61
N LYS A 388 -1.20 -18.46 16.46
CA LYS A 388 -2.66 -18.52 16.20
C LYS A 388 -3.16 -19.93 15.82
N ARG A 389 -2.66 -20.93 16.54
CA ARG A 389 -2.98 -22.34 16.28
C ARG A 389 -4.46 -22.62 16.41
N GLU A 390 -5.08 -22.18 17.50
CA GLU A 390 -6.50 -22.44 17.78
C GLU A 390 -7.39 -21.79 16.72
N GLU A 391 -7.06 -20.59 16.28
CA GLU A 391 -7.79 -19.88 15.22
C GLU A 391 -7.73 -20.64 13.90
N ILE A 392 -6.56 -21.19 13.55
CA ILE A 392 -6.39 -22.02 12.33
C ILE A 392 -7.19 -23.31 12.46
N GLU A 393 -7.05 -24.03 13.58
CA GLU A 393 -7.75 -25.30 13.80
C GLU A 393 -9.28 -25.12 13.79
N ASN A 394 -9.80 -24.06 14.43
CA ASN A 394 -11.24 -23.80 14.51
C ASN A 394 -11.85 -23.36 13.16
N ALA A 395 -11.06 -22.79 12.27
CA ALA A 395 -11.50 -22.32 10.96
C ALA A 395 -11.42 -23.40 9.85
N THR A 396 -11.08 -24.66 10.16
CA THR A 396 -10.76 -25.69 9.15
C THR A 396 -11.34 -27.05 9.49
N ASP A 397 -11.67 -27.84 8.47
CA ASP A 397 -12.06 -29.25 8.63
C ASP A 397 -10.85 -30.12 8.93
N GLN A 398 -9.71 -29.83 8.30
CA GLN A 398 -8.45 -30.55 8.49
C GLN A 398 -7.27 -29.61 8.26
N VAL A 399 -6.24 -29.71 9.10
CA VAL A 399 -4.95 -29.03 8.92
C VAL A 399 -3.84 -30.05 8.73
N ILE A 400 -3.02 -29.82 7.74
CA ILE A 400 -1.73 -30.50 7.55
C ILE A 400 -0.61 -29.51 7.90
N TRP A 401 0.00 -29.73 9.05
CA TRP A 401 1.13 -28.96 9.50
C TRP A 401 2.40 -29.41 8.75
N ALA A 402 3.15 -28.47 8.20
CA ALA A 402 4.41 -28.77 7.53
C ALA A 402 5.56 -27.97 8.14
N THR A 403 6.69 -28.62 8.44
CA THR A 403 7.89 -27.97 8.99
C THR A 403 9.15 -28.39 8.24
N ASP A 404 9.90 -27.42 7.73
CA ASP A 404 11.14 -27.69 6.98
C ASP A 404 12.24 -28.26 7.88
N TYR A 405 12.43 -27.66 9.08
CA TYR A 405 13.44 -28.06 10.07
C TYR A 405 13.00 -27.71 11.50
N GLY A 406 13.85 -28.00 12.46
CA GLY A 406 13.62 -27.67 13.88
C GLY A 406 12.55 -28.53 14.54
N VAL A 407 11.77 -27.90 15.40
CA VAL A 407 10.68 -28.55 16.16
C VAL A 407 9.52 -28.87 15.23
N GLU A 408 8.96 -30.07 15.36
CA GLU A 408 7.74 -30.49 14.66
C GLU A 408 6.50 -29.95 15.36
N ILE A 409 5.44 -29.73 14.61
CA ILE A 409 4.13 -29.31 15.15
C ILE A 409 3.29 -30.58 15.39
N GLU A 410 3.15 -30.97 16.63
CA GLU A 410 2.30 -32.10 17.01
C GLU A 410 0.82 -31.77 16.74
N PRO A 411 0.06 -32.58 15.97
CA PRO A 411 -1.37 -32.36 15.77
C PRO A 411 -2.18 -32.47 17.06
N ASN A 412 -3.11 -31.53 17.30
CA ASN A 412 -4.00 -31.58 18.49
C ASN A 412 -5.31 -32.36 18.19
N ARG A 413 -5.75 -32.33 16.93
CA ARG A 413 -7.01 -32.95 16.51
C ARG A 413 -6.73 -34.26 15.79
N PRO A 414 -7.56 -35.31 15.97
CA PRO A 414 -7.28 -36.63 15.39
C PRO A 414 -7.28 -36.67 13.87
N GLN A 415 -7.95 -35.71 13.21
CA GLN A 415 -7.97 -35.60 11.76
C GLN A 415 -6.76 -34.84 11.19
N ASP A 416 -6.04 -34.10 12.01
CA ASP A 416 -4.88 -33.31 11.56
C ASP A 416 -3.64 -34.19 11.47
N ALA A 417 -2.68 -33.79 10.63
CA ALA A 417 -1.43 -34.50 10.46
C ALA A 417 -0.24 -33.53 10.39
N HIS A 418 0.94 -34.09 10.57
CA HIS A 418 2.20 -33.36 10.37
C HIS A 418 3.04 -34.00 9.27
N HIS A 419 3.71 -33.17 8.50
CA HIS A 419 4.71 -33.59 7.50
C HIS A 419 6.04 -32.88 7.71
N ARG A 420 7.13 -33.66 7.75
CA ARG A 420 8.49 -33.12 7.76
C ARG A 420 8.90 -32.81 6.33
N GLY A 421 8.99 -31.52 5.99
CA GLY A 421 9.30 -31.03 4.65
C GLY A 421 8.53 -29.76 4.33
N ASN A 422 8.69 -29.28 3.10
CA ASN A 422 7.99 -28.09 2.65
C ASN A 422 6.50 -28.37 2.33
N ILE A 423 5.74 -27.30 2.17
CA ILE A 423 4.29 -27.38 1.97
C ILE A 423 3.89 -28.18 0.73
N VAL A 424 4.64 -28.10 -0.37
CA VAL A 424 4.36 -28.87 -1.60
C VAL A 424 4.58 -30.37 -1.36
N GLN A 425 5.63 -30.72 -0.62
CA GLN A 425 5.87 -32.12 -0.23
C GLN A 425 4.77 -32.65 0.69
N ALA A 426 4.25 -31.82 1.60
CA ALA A 426 3.11 -32.16 2.43
C ALA A 426 1.84 -32.40 1.60
N MET A 427 1.58 -31.55 0.60
CA MET A 427 0.44 -31.73 -0.31
C MET A 427 0.54 -33.02 -1.13
N VAL A 428 1.73 -33.35 -1.61
CA VAL A 428 1.96 -34.62 -2.34
C VAL A 428 1.82 -35.83 -1.40
N ALA A 429 2.39 -35.77 -0.20
CA ALA A 429 2.27 -36.86 0.77
C ALA A 429 0.78 -37.11 1.18
N TYR A 430 0.01 -36.02 1.30
CA TYR A 430 -1.44 -36.11 1.53
C TYR A 430 -2.16 -36.77 0.35
N ALA A 431 -1.86 -36.33 -0.88
CA ALA A 431 -2.43 -36.88 -2.11
C ALA A 431 -2.15 -38.38 -2.26
N GLU A 432 -0.98 -38.83 -1.84
CA GLU A 432 -0.57 -40.25 -1.87
C GLU A 432 -1.08 -41.07 -0.68
N GLY A 433 -1.87 -40.49 0.24
CA GLY A 433 -2.43 -41.18 1.40
C GLY A 433 -1.40 -41.51 2.50
N LYS A 434 -0.25 -40.83 2.52
CA LYS A 434 0.85 -41.06 3.48
C LYS A 434 0.65 -40.40 4.85
N LEU A 435 -0.36 -39.52 4.98
CA LEU A 435 -0.59 -38.70 6.17
C LEU A 435 -1.83 -39.16 6.99
N GLY A 436 -2.25 -40.37 6.82
CA GLY A 436 -3.41 -40.93 7.54
C GLY A 436 -4.75 -40.67 6.85
N ASP A 437 -5.82 -40.58 7.65
CA ASP A 437 -7.18 -40.43 7.11
C ASP A 437 -7.39 -39.05 6.49
N THR A 438 -7.83 -39.00 5.26
CA THR A 438 -8.20 -37.80 4.55
C THR A 438 -9.66 -37.44 4.84
N LYS A 439 -9.91 -36.24 5.35
CA LYS A 439 -11.29 -35.71 5.55
C LYS A 439 -11.83 -35.04 4.30
N VAL A 440 -10.91 -34.52 3.46
CA VAL A 440 -11.22 -33.78 2.24
C VAL A 440 -10.47 -34.45 1.09
N ASP A 441 -11.18 -35.01 0.11
CA ASP A 441 -10.54 -35.55 -1.09
C ASP A 441 -10.07 -34.41 -2.00
N LEU A 442 -8.84 -34.50 -2.47
CA LEU A 442 -8.29 -33.49 -3.40
C LEU A 442 -9.07 -33.45 -4.73
N LYS A 443 -9.76 -34.51 -5.11
CA LYS A 443 -10.63 -34.54 -6.29
C LYS A 443 -11.86 -33.66 -6.18
N ASP A 444 -12.22 -33.28 -4.95
CA ASP A 444 -13.35 -32.41 -4.67
C ASP A 444 -12.93 -30.93 -4.60
N VAL A 445 -11.62 -30.63 -4.60
CA VAL A 445 -11.11 -29.25 -4.48
C VAL A 445 -11.51 -28.41 -5.68
N ASP A 446 -12.34 -27.41 -5.44
CA ASP A 446 -12.80 -26.43 -6.41
C ASP A 446 -11.81 -25.26 -6.54
N ARG A 447 -11.16 -24.90 -5.43
CA ARG A 447 -10.32 -23.70 -5.33
C ARG A 447 -9.09 -23.92 -4.48
N ILE A 448 -7.95 -23.39 -4.93
CA ILE A 448 -6.70 -23.31 -4.17
C ILE A 448 -6.43 -21.84 -3.89
N ILE A 449 -6.16 -21.47 -2.62
CA ILE A 449 -5.71 -20.13 -2.22
C ILE A 449 -4.34 -20.28 -1.58
N ALA A 450 -3.31 -19.70 -2.21
CA ALA A 450 -1.94 -19.78 -1.75
C ALA A 450 -1.42 -18.41 -1.29
N ILE A 451 -0.95 -18.32 -0.05
CA ILE A 451 -0.38 -17.08 0.51
C ILE A 451 0.94 -17.39 1.21
N GLY A 452 2.02 -16.77 0.77
CA GLY A 452 3.34 -16.99 1.35
C GLY A 452 4.45 -16.38 0.51
N SER A 453 5.65 -16.98 0.57
CA SER A 453 6.75 -16.49 -0.26
C SER A 453 6.51 -16.77 -1.74
N ASP A 454 7.11 -15.94 -2.61
CA ASP A 454 7.10 -16.11 -4.06
C ASP A 454 7.49 -17.53 -4.49
N ARG A 455 8.50 -18.11 -3.85
CA ARG A 455 8.96 -19.47 -4.12
C ARG A 455 7.92 -20.53 -3.74
N MET A 456 7.24 -20.36 -2.60
CA MET A 456 6.21 -21.30 -2.16
C MET A 456 5.02 -21.25 -3.10
N MET A 457 4.52 -20.06 -3.44
CA MET A 457 3.38 -19.89 -4.35
C MET A 457 3.70 -20.42 -5.75
N ASN A 458 4.92 -20.17 -6.25
CA ASN A 458 5.38 -20.76 -7.51
C ASN A 458 5.44 -22.30 -7.44
N GLY A 459 5.91 -22.85 -6.31
CA GLY A 459 5.93 -24.29 -6.08
C GLY A 459 4.53 -24.92 -6.10
N VAL A 460 3.54 -24.28 -5.49
CA VAL A 460 2.13 -24.70 -5.55
C VAL A 460 1.61 -24.63 -6.99
N ARG A 461 1.90 -23.54 -7.72
CA ARG A 461 1.57 -23.42 -9.14
C ARG A 461 2.13 -24.56 -9.98
N GLU A 462 3.40 -24.86 -9.83
CA GLU A 462 4.05 -25.94 -10.59
C GLU A 462 3.51 -27.33 -10.19
N ALA A 463 3.31 -27.56 -8.90
CA ALA A 463 2.82 -28.85 -8.40
C ALA A 463 1.40 -29.16 -8.89
N ARG A 464 0.49 -28.19 -8.97
CA ARG A 464 -0.89 -28.39 -9.46
C ARG A 464 -0.95 -28.84 -10.91
N HIS A 465 0.05 -28.53 -11.71
CA HIS A 465 0.19 -28.94 -13.12
C HIS A 465 1.10 -30.16 -13.31
N SER A 466 1.66 -30.73 -12.25
CA SER A 466 2.57 -31.85 -12.31
C SER A 466 2.21 -32.93 -11.26
N ALA A 467 2.88 -32.95 -10.12
CA ALA A 467 2.74 -33.99 -9.11
C ALA A 467 1.32 -34.10 -8.51
N LEU A 468 0.58 -33.03 -8.40
CA LEU A 468 -0.79 -32.98 -7.87
C LEU A 468 -1.86 -33.11 -8.95
N GLN A 469 -1.51 -32.94 -10.22
CA GLN A 469 -2.47 -32.97 -11.33
C GLN A 469 -3.40 -34.21 -11.34
N PRO A 470 -2.90 -35.44 -11.09
CA PRO A 470 -3.75 -36.65 -11.10
C PRO A 470 -4.76 -36.69 -9.95
N PHE A 471 -4.55 -35.92 -8.91
CA PHE A 471 -5.33 -35.92 -7.69
C PHE A 471 -6.32 -34.75 -7.57
N LEU A 472 -6.11 -33.67 -8.33
CA LEU A 472 -6.94 -32.49 -8.29
C LEU A 472 -8.07 -32.52 -9.32
N LYS A 473 -9.15 -31.82 -9.01
CA LYS A 473 -10.25 -31.59 -9.95
C LYS A 473 -9.73 -30.83 -11.17
N PRO A 474 -10.04 -31.25 -12.42
CA PRO A 474 -9.42 -30.66 -13.63
C PRO A 474 -9.62 -29.17 -13.79
N ASN A 475 -10.77 -28.64 -13.36
CA ASN A 475 -11.14 -27.22 -13.56
C ASN A 475 -11.10 -26.40 -12.25
N HIS A 476 -10.26 -26.80 -11.29
CA HIS A 476 -10.11 -26.01 -10.06
C HIS A 476 -9.46 -24.64 -10.35
N VAL A 477 -9.92 -23.63 -9.62
CA VAL A 477 -9.32 -22.29 -9.65
C VAL A 477 -8.11 -22.26 -8.71
N ALA A 478 -7.04 -21.52 -9.07
CA ALA A 478 -5.91 -21.28 -8.17
C ALA A 478 -5.53 -19.81 -8.15
N ILE A 479 -5.62 -19.20 -6.98
CA ILE A 479 -5.26 -17.82 -6.73
C ILE A 479 -4.13 -17.73 -5.70
N GLY A 480 -3.33 -16.67 -5.82
CA GLY A 480 -2.34 -16.29 -4.82
C GLY A 480 -2.54 -14.87 -4.38
N SER A 481 -2.47 -14.61 -3.09
CA SER A 481 -2.41 -13.24 -2.60
C SER A 481 -0.97 -12.74 -2.67
N ILE A 482 -0.72 -11.89 -3.67
CA ILE A 482 0.63 -11.49 -4.06
C ILE A 482 1.03 -10.20 -3.35
N ASN A 483 1.97 -10.33 -2.41
CA ASN A 483 2.63 -9.19 -1.80
C ASN A 483 3.86 -8.81 -2.61
N SER A 484 3.83 -7.65 -3.25
CA SER A 484 4.99 -7.02 -3.87
C SER A 484 5.65 -6.02 -2.92
N PRO A 485 6.91 -5.59 -3.17
CA PRO A 485 7.55 -4.55 -2.36
C PRO A 485 6.69 -3.29 -2.39
N MET A 486 6.18 -2.87 -1.24
CA MET A 486 5.27 -1.73 -1.15
C MET A 486 5.64 -0.79 -0.01
N GLN A 487 5.94 0.44 -0.36
CA GLN A 487 5.60 1.60 0.45
C GLN A 487 4.25 2.09 -0.05
N CYS A 488 3.17 1.53 0.47
CA CYS A 488 1.88 1.71 -0.16
C CYS A 488 1.31 3.11 0.06
N MET A 489 1.17 3.87 -1.02
CA MET A 489 0.32 5.07 -1.05
C MET A 489 -1.15 4.71 -1.26
N MET A 490 -1.44 3.42 -1.43
CA MET A 490 -2.74 2.80 -1.64
C MET A 490 -3.41 3.16 -2.98
N LYS A 491 -4.31 2.30 -3.43
CA LYS A 491 -5.22 2.54 -4.56
C LYS A 491 -4.54 3.02 -5.85
N GLU A 492 -3.52 2.26 -6.30
CA GLU A 492 -2.83 2.46 -7.58
C GLU A 492 -2.08 3.80 -7.74
N VAL A 493 -1.84 4.56 -6.67
CA VAL A 493 -1.28 5.92 -6.75
C VAL A 493 0.21 5.92 -7.13
N CYS A 494 1.04 5.08 -6.49
CA CYS A 494 2.50 5.16 -6.64
C CYS A 494 3.10 4.14 -7.62
N ALA A 495 2.32 3.22 -8.17
CA ALA A 495 2.74 2.14 -9.07
C ALA A 495 3.87 1.22 -8.56
N GLN A 496 4.26 1.31 -7.29
CA GLN A 496 5.32 0.45 -6.73
C GLN A 496 4.92 -1.03 -6.67
N CYS A 497 3.63 -1.30 -6.53
CA CYS A 497 3.09 -2.66 -6.44
C CYS A 497 2.70 -3.28 -7.80
N LEU A 498 3.12 -2.69 -8.92
CA LEU A 498 2.89 -3.26 -10.24
C LEU A 498 3.46 -4.67 -10.32
N GLN A 499 2.61 -5.61 -10.74
CA GLN A 499 2.93 -7.01 -10.88
C GLN A 499 2.81 -7.41 -12.36
N ARG A 500 3.89 -7.95 -12.94
CA ARG A 500 3.88 -8.47 -14.31
C ARG A 500 3.14 -9.80 -14.35
N HIS A 501 2.22 -9.91 -15.27
CA HIS A 501 1.51 -11.12 -15.62
C HIS A 501 1.80 -11.53 -17.05
N VAL A 502 1.79 -12.83 -17.30
CA VAL A 502 1.91 -13.40 -18.64
C VAL A 502 0.81 -14.46 -18.78
N ASN A 503 -0.06 -14.30 -19.76
CA ASN A 503 -1.06 -15.32 -20.07
C ASN A 503 -0.36 -16.57 -20.61
N PRO A 504 -0.44 -17.73 -19.92
CA PRO A 504 0.28 -18.94 -20.34
C PRO A 504 -0.18 -19.53 -21.67
N HIS A 505 -1.38 -19.15 -22.14
CA HIS A 505 -1.94 -19.66 -23.39
C HIS A 505 -1.66 -18.77 -24.61
N THR A 506 -1.64 -17.45 -24.40
CA THR A 506 -1.47 -16.46 -25.49
C THR A 506 -0.09 -15.83 -25.52
N GLY A 507 0.65 -15.86 -24.39
CA GLY A 507 1.89 -15.13 -24.21
C GLY A 507 1.70 -13.62 -24.02
N GLU A 508 0.46 -13.15 -23.92
CA GLU A 508 0.16 -11.74 -23.71
C GLU A 508 0.62 -11.28 -22.33
N GLU A 509 1.31 -10.15 -22.29
CA GLU A 509 1.79 -9.51 -21.06
C GLU A 509 0.84 -8.40 -20.63
N PHE A 510 0.57 -8.34 -19.32
CA PHE A 510 -0.17 -7.25 -18.71
C PHE A 510 0.29 -7.01 -17.27
N PHE A 511 -0.14 -5.90 -16.68
CA PHE A 511 0.25 -5.52 -15.33
C PHE A 511 -0.97 -5.30 -14.46
N VAL A 512 -0.86 -5.74 -13.21
CA VAL A 512 -1.86 -5.52 -12.17
C VAL A 512 -1.23 -4.81 -10.98
N PHE A 513 -2.03 -4.02 -10.28
CA PHE A 513 -1.63 -3.37 -9.04
C PHE A 513 -2.01 -4.25 -7.85
N SER A 514 -1.04 -4.80 -7.14
CA SER A 514 -1.31 -5.65 -5.97
C SER A 514 -2.01 -4.90 -4.83
N CYS A 515 -1.87 -3.58 -4.73
CA CYS A 515 -2.59 -2.78 -3.72
C CYS A 515 -4.09 -2.64 -3.99
N PHE A 516 -4.54 -2.92 -5.19
CA PHE A 516 -5.95 -2.96 -5.56
C PHE A 516 -6.44 -4.39 -5.77
N ASN A 517 -5.60 -5.25 -6.33
CA ASN A 517 -5.95 -6.60 -6.74
C ASN A 517 -4.88 -7.58 -6.24
N GLN A 518 -4.88 -7.84 -4.91
CA GLN A 518 -3.89 -8.72 -4.31
C GLN A 518 -4.11 -10.21 -4.64
N ASP A 519 -5.35 -10.64 -4.81
CA ASP A 519 -5.68 -12.00 -5.21
C ASP A 519 -5.56 -12.13 -6.72
N GLN A 520 -4.55 -12.87 -7.15
CA GLN A 520 -4.16 -12.98 -8.55
C GLN A 520 -4.16 -14.44 -8.98
N HIS A 521 -4.58 -14.70 -10.21
CA HIS A 521 -4.54 -16.04 -10.77
C HIS A 521 -3.09 -16.55 -10.83
N LEU A 522 -2.78 -17.65 -10.12
CA LEU A 522 -1.40 -18.13 -9.95
C LEU A 522 -0.66 -18.38 -11.27
N ASP A 523 -1.38 -18.87 -12.30
CA ASP A 523 -0.78 -19.22 -13.57
C ASP A 523 -0.32 -18.00 -14.38
N PHE A 524 -0.86 -16.82 -14.09
CA PHE A 524 -0.50 -15.58 -14.81
C PHE A 524 0.69 -14.86 -14.19
N VAL A 525 0.95 -15.07 -12.88
CA VAL A 525 2.00 -14.34 -12.16
C VAL A 525 3.39 -14.68 -12.70
N ASP A 526 4.15 -13.68 -13.10
CA ASP A 526 5.58 -13.81 -13.40
C ASP A 526 6.39 -13.83 -12.10
N PHE A 527 6.52 -15.02 -11.51
CA PHE A 527 7.27 -15.20 -10.26
C PHE A 527 8.76 -14.89 -10.37
N LYS A 528 9.34 -14.95 -11.57
CA LYS A 528 10.74 -14.55 -11.78
C LYS A 528 10.88 -13.04 -11.63
N ASN A 529 10.04 -12.27 -12.31
CA ASN A 529 10.01 -10.81 -12.17
C ASN A 529 9.68 -10.38 -10.73
N LEU A 530 8.69 -11.03 -10.08
CA LEU A 530 8.37 -10.78 -8.67
C LEU A 530 9.60 -10.96 -7.77
N ASN A 531 10.33 -12.06 -7.91
CA ASN A 531 11.53 -12.36 -7.11
C ASN A 531 12.64 -11.32 -7.33
N GLU A 532 12.85 -10.89 -8.56
CA GLU A 532 13.83 -9.84 -8.90
C GLU A 532 13.46 -8.52 -8.23
N ARG A 533 12.20 -8.13 -8.27
CA ARG A 533 11.70 -6.93 -7.62
C ARG A 533 11.81 -6.98 -6.09
N LEU A 534 11.47 -8.10 -5.48
CA LEU A 534 11.62 -8.31 -4.02
C LEU A 534 13.09 -8.16 -3.56
N LYS A 535 14.05 -8.43 -4.44
CA LYS A 535 15.47 -8.29 -4.14
C LYS A 535 16.03 -6.89 -4.38
N ALA A 536 15.33 -6.03 -5.10
CA ALA A 536 15.84 -4.72 -5.54
C ALA A 536 16.36 -3.84 -4.37
N ASN A 537 15.69 -3.86 -3.23
CA ASN A 537 16.05 -3.08 -2.04
C ASN A 537 16.82 -3.87 -0.98
N SER A 538 17.25 -5.10 -1.27
CA SER A 538 17.81 -6.00 -0.25
C SER A 538 19.09 -5.49 0.43
N ILE A 539 19.90 -4.69 -0.26
CA ILE A 539 21.13 -4.10 0.30
C ILE A 539 20.78 -2.99 1.29
N GLN A 540 19.88 -2.08 0.91
CA GLN A 540 19.41 -0.99 1.78
C GLN A 540 18.77 -1.55 3.04
N GLU A 541 17.90 -2.54 2.90
CA GLU A 541 17.26 -3.23 4.04
C GLU A 541 18.30 -3.83 5.00
N LYS A 542 19.31 -4.51 4.48
CA LYS A 542 20.40 -5.06 5.31
C LYS A 542 21.18 -3.98 6.05
N LEU A 543 21.56 -2.92 5.36
CA LEU A 543 22.32 -1.82 5.96
C LEU A 543 21.52 -1.12 7.06
N THR A 544 20.24 -0.87 6.81
CA THR A 544 19.35 -0.21 7.78
C THR A 544 19.07 -1.13 8.98
N ASN A 545 18.89 -2.43 8.76
CA ASN A 545 18.76 -3.40 9.84
C ASN A 545 20.03 -3.48 10.71
N MET A 546 21.22 -3.45 10.11
CA MET A 546 22.49 -3.39 10.87
C MET A 546 22.60 -2.10 11.69
N TRP A 547 22.13 -0.98 11.15
CA TRP A 547 22.07 0.27 11.89
C TRP A 547 21.10 0.18 13.07
N LEU A 548 19.91 -0.39 12.88
CA LEU A 548 18.93 -0.63 13.96
C LEU A 548 19.50 -1.53 15.05
N ASP A 549 20.18 -2.62 14.71
CA ASP A 549 20.82 -3.51 15.68
C ASP A 549 21.80 -2.73 16.56
N ARG A 550 22.59 -1.85 15.95
CA ARG A 550 23.48 -0.95 16.67
C ARG A 550 22.70 0.05 17.53
N ALA A 551 21.63 0.65 17.02
CA ALA A 551 20.82 1.62 17.76
C ALA A 551 20.15 0.97 18.96
N PHE A 552 19.60 -0.24 18.82
CA PHE A 552 18.98 -1.00 19.91
C PHE A 552 19.98 -1.41 21.00
N GLY A 553 21.26 -1.58 20.64
CA GLY A 553 22.35 -1.80 21.59
C GLY A 553 22.73 -0.60 22.47
N ARG A 554 22.27 0.63 22.14
CA ARG A 554 22.64 1.85 22.84
C ARG A 554 21.93 1.99 24.19
N ASP A 555 22.63 2.57 25.17
CA ASP A 555 22.08 2.81 26.51
C ASP A 555 20.88 3.77 26.48
N GLU A 556 20.86 4.73 25.58
CA GLU A 556 19.75 5.65 25.35
C GLU A 556 18.48 4.91 24.92
N PHE A 557 18.60 4.01 23.95
CA PHE A 557 17.51 3.16 23.49
C PHE A 557 17.00 2.23 24.61
N LYS A 558 17.93 1.59 25.35
CA LYS A 558 17.59 0.71 26.47
C LYS A 558 16.86 1.44 27.60
N LYS A 559 17.13 2.73 27.81
CA LYS A 559 16.39 3.58 28.76
C LYS A 559 14.96 3.83 28.31
N LEU A 560 14.73 3.98 26.99
CA LEU A 560 13.40 4.26 26.43
C LEU A 560 12.52 3.01 26.34
N TYR A 561 13.09 1.86 26.03
CA TYR A 561 12.38 0.63 25.67
C TYR A 561 12.74 -0.61 26.50
N GLY A 562 13.65 -0.48 27.47
CA GLY A 562 14.20 -1.62 28.19
C GLY A 562 15.26 -2.36 27.36
N GLN A 563 15.67 -3.54 27.83
CA GLN A 563 16.55 -4.39 27.00
C GLN A 563 15.74 -4.87 25.80
N ALA A 564 16.08 -4.39 24.60
CA ALA A 564 15.57 -4.97 23.36
C ALA A 564 15.98 -6.46 23.34
N ARG A 565 14.99 -7.31 23.26
CA ARG A 565 15.15 -8.77 23.24
C ARG A 565 15.70 -9.26 21.94
#